data_8b332f078eef03fa44ac91262ccb7e80
#
_entry.id   8b332f078eef03fa44ac91262ccb7e80
#
_cell.length_a   1.000
_cell.length_b   1.000
_cell.length_c   1.000
_cell.angle_alpha   90.00
_cell.angle_beta   90.00
_cell.angle_gamma   90.00
#
_symmetry.space_group_name_H-M   'P 1'
#
loop_
_entity.id
_entity.type
_entity.pdbx_description
1 polymer ?
#
loop_
_entity_poly.entity_id
_entity_poly.type
_entity_poly.pdbx_seq_one_letter_code
_entity_poly.pdbx_strand_id
1 'polypeptide(L)'
;MIRVATFLILFSLIHLHVSAQPYTPKFDVEGHRGARGLMPENTIPAFIYAIDAGVTTLEMDLAVTKDGQLVVSHEGWMSAAISLDSLGKPIKEKDEKKHNIYKMSYKDVAKYDVGSKENERFPRQQKMKVSKPLFKDVIIAVEDYIKGHSLYEVDYNIEIKSEKEGDGKFHPKPQEFSDIVFDMIDQYLPWDRVVIQSFDIRVLKYWHEKHPAARLAYLVDNLNTIDENLKLIGFTPSIYSPEYHLLSKDEIKTCHQKKMRVIPWTVNDAKEMEELRTWGVDGLITDYPDIANELGYTIKSPKGKK
;
A
#
# COMPACT_ATOMS: atom_id res chain seq x y z
N MET A 1 47.00 14.06 59.78
CA MET A 1 46.39 14.61 58.55
C MET A 1 46.22 13.45 57.54
N ILE A 2 45.01 12.92 57.47
CA ILE A 2 44.68 11.79 56.57
C ILE A 2 44.06 12.40 55.31
N ARG A 3 44.68 12.23 54.14
CA ARG A 3 44.13 12.65 52.84
C ARG A 3 43.22 11.54 52.31
N VAL A 4 41.94 11.81 52.25
CA VAL A 4 40.92 10.96 51.59
C VAL A 4 40.99 11.28 50.10
N ALA A 5 41.38 10.31 49.27
CA ALA A 5 41.32 10.42 47.84
C ALA A 5 39.94 9.91 47.36
N THR A 6 39.13 10.83 46.83
CA THR A 6 37.82 10.52 46.25
C THR A 6 38.00 10.06 44.82
N PHE A 7 37.75 8.76 44.55
CA PHE A 7 37.72 8.20 43.20
C PHE A 7 36.34 8.44 42.59
N LEU A 8 36.26 9.34 41.58
CA LEU A 8 35.06 9.50 40.72
C LEU A 8 35.09 8.40 39.66
N ILE A 9 34.17 7.43 39.78
CA ILE A 9 33.94 6.44 38.78
C ILE A 9 32.95 7.06 37.76
N LEU A 10 33.46 7.40 36.56
CA LEU A 10 32.60 7.81 35.42
C LEU A 10 31.99 6.53 34.83
N PHE A 11 30.68 6.33 35.08
CA PHE A 11 29.88 5.34 34.35
C PHE A 11 29.54 5.89 32.96
N SER A 12 30.30 5.46 31.96
CA SER A 12 29.95 5.68 30.55
C SER A 12 28.77 4.76 30.19
N LEU A 13 27.55 5.30 30.12
CA LEU A 13 26.36 4.61 29.59
C LEU A 13 26.54 4.44 28.07
N ILE A 14 27.05 3.29 27.66
CA ILE A 14 27.02 2.87 26.26
C ILE A 14 25.54 2.57 25.95
N HIS A 15 24.87 3.46 25.26
CA HIS A 15 23.57 3.18 24.67
C HIS A 15 23.79 2.26 23.48
N LEU A 16 23.65 0.95 23.71
CA LEU A 16 23.51 -0.02 22.65
C LEU A 16 22.17 0.25 21.96
N HIS A 17 22.22 0.95 20.82
CA HIS A 17 21.11 0.98 19.90
C HIS A 17 20.99 -0.43 19.29
N VAL A 18 20.19 -1.27 19.93
CA VAL A 18 19.71 -2.49 19.30
C VAL A 18 18.72 -2.05 18.22
N SER A 19 19.21 -1.89 17.01
CA SER A 19 18.34 -1.78 15.85
C SER A 19 17.64 -3.14 15.71
N ALA A 20 16.39 -3.21 16.11
CA ALA A 20 15.55 -4.34 15.79
C ALA A 20 15.53 -4.47 14.27
N GLN A 21 15.88 -5.64 13.74
CA GLN A 21 15.74 -5.90 12.30
C GLN A 21 14.25 -5.78 11.95
N PRO A 22 13.89 -5.04 10.88
CA PRO A 22 12.50 -4.92 10.47
C PRO A 22 11.88 -6.31 10.31
N TYR A 23 10.71 -6.51 10.90
CA TYR A 23 9.98 -7.77 10.70
C TYR A 23 9.50 -7.82 9.25
N THR A 24 9.96 -8.78 8.49
CA THR A 24 9.44 -9.05 7.15
C THR A 24 8.63 -10.34 7.23
N PRO A 25 7.34 -10.32 6.92
CA PRO A 25 6.53 -11.53 6.90
C PRO A 25 7.14 -12.61 6.02
N LYS A 26 7.13 -13.88 6.48
CA LYS A 26 7.61 -15.00 5.66
C LYS A 26 6.80 -15.16 4.37
N PHE A 27 5.49 -14.90 4.46
CA PHE A 27 4.60 -14.83 3.34
C PHE A 27 3.72 -13.59 3.53
N ASP A 28 3.75 -12.68 2.57
CA ASP A 28 3.10 -11.38 2.65
C ASP A 28 1.73 -11.45 1.98
N VAL A 29 0.67 -11.28 2.76
CA VAL A 29 -0.69 -11.16 2.21
C VAL A 29 -1.07 -9.69 2.28
N GLU A 30 -1.15 -9.07 1.11
CA GLU A 30 -1.48 -7.66 0.99
C GLU A 30 -2.95 -7.48 0.61
N GLY A 31 -3.70 -6.78 1.45
CA GLY A 31 -5.09 -6.44 1.18
C GLY A 31 -5.17 -5.32 0.14
N HIS A 32 -5.51 -5.66 -1.13
CA HIS A 32 -5.58 -4.74 -2.27
C HIS A 32 -6.64 -3.68 -2.05
N ARG A 33 -6.22 -2.42 -1.92
CA ARG A 33 -7.07 -1.28 -1.54
C ARG A 33 -7.87 -1.56 -0.27
N GLY A 34 -7.24 -2.26 0.67
CA GLY A 34 -7.85 -2.87 1.84
C GLY A 34 -8.41 -4.26 1.54
N ALA A 35 -9.69 -4.38 1.25
CA ALA A 35 -10.37 -5.63 0.89
C ALA A 35 -11.41 -5.35 -0.20
N ARG A 36 -10.97 -4.91 -1.38
CA ARG A 36 -11.80 -4.38 -2.45
C ARG A 36 -12.94 -5.30 -2.87
N GLY A 37 -12.71 -6.61 -2.83
CA GLY A 37 -13.74 -7.60 -3.18
C GLY A 37 -14.90 -7.68 -2.19
N LEU A 38 -14.74 -7.15 -0.98
CA LEU A 38 -15.65 -7.31 0.16
C LEU A 38 -16.16 -5.98 0.74
N MET A 39 -15.38 -4.91 0.62
CA MET A 39 -15.66 -3.58 1.16
C MET A 39 -15.35 -2.50 0.10
N PRO A 40 -15.94 -1.29 0.18
CA PRO A 40 -15.61 -0.20 -0.74
C PRO A 40 -14.10 0.10 -0.73
N GLU A 41 -13.46 0.03 -1.90
CA GLU A 41 -12.01 0.14 -2.06
C GLU A 41 -11.45 1.45 -1.51
N ASN A 42 -10.20 1.40 -0.99
CA ASN A 42 -9.46 2.58 -0.53
C ASN A 42 -10.23 3.38 0.54
N THR A 43 -10.92 2.69 1.43
CA THR A 43 -11.68 3.30 2.54
C THR A 43 -11.29 2.72 3.89
N ILE A 44 -11.48 3.49 4.97
CA ILE A 44 -11.17 3.03 6.33
C ILE A 44 -11.86 1.68 6.64
N PRO A 45 -13.17 1.48 6.35
CA PRO A 45 -13.80 0.18 6.55
C PRO A 45 -13.12 -0.98 5.81
N ALA A 46 -12.60 -0.75 4.59
CA ALA A 46 -11.89 -1.79 3.84
C ALA A 46 -10.56 -2.17 4.49
N PHE A 47 -9.82 -1.20 5.02
CA PHE A 47 -8.57 -1.47 5.73
C PHE A 47 -8.80 -2.20 7.06
N ILE A 48 -9.80 -1.78 7.82
CA ILE A 48 -10.16 -2.47 9.08
C ILE A 48 -10.60 -3.90 8.81
N TYR A 49 -11.39 -4.13 7.75
CA TYR A 49 -11.79 -5.48 7.37
C TYR A 49 -10.58 -6.35 6.99
N ALA A 50 -9.63 -5.79 6.23
CA ALA A 50 -8.41 -6.50 5.85
C ALA A 50 -7.58 -6.92 7.09
N ILE A 51 -7.45 -6.04 8.09
CA ILE A 51 -6.80 -6.35 9.37
C ILE A 51 -7.52 -7.50 10.10
N ASP A 52 -8.85 -7.46 10.16
CA ASP A 52 -9.65 -8.52 10.80
C ASP A 52 -9.53 -9.86 10.03
N ALA A 53 -9.33 -9.82 8.72
CA ALA A 53 -9.02 -11.00 7.90
C ALA A 53 -7.58 -11.51 8.07
N GLY A 54 -6.71 -10.76 8.76
CA GLY A 54 -5.36 -11.19 9.12
C GLY A 54 -4.30 -10.91 8.08
N VAL A 55 -4.46 -9.89 7.21
CA VAL A 55 -3.42 -9.50 6.25
C VAL A 55 -2.15 -9.02 6.97
N THR A 56 -1.00 -9.19 6.35
CA THR A 56 0.26 -8.67 6.87
C THR A 56 0.51 -7.22 6.45
N THR A 57 -0.05 -6.84 5.32
CA THR A 57 0.17 -5.53 4.70
C THR A 57 -1.14 -4.95 4.16
N LEU A 58 -1.33 -3.65 4.34
CA LEU A 58 -2.40 -2.89 3.71
C LEU A 58 -1.84 -2.24 2.45
N GLU A 59 -2.37 -2.63 1.30
CA GLU A 59 -2.04 -1.98 0.03
C GLU A 59 -3.05 -0.86 -0.23
N MET A 60 -2.58 0.29 -0.72
CA MET A 60 -3.38 1.49 -0.98
C MET A 60 -2.77 2.39 -2.03
N ASP A 61 -3.62 3.18 -2.69
CA ASP A 61 -3.24 4.14 -3.72
C ASP A 61 -3.42 5.57 -3.24
N LEU A 62 -2.52 6.47 -3.63
CA LEU A 62 -2.60 7.88 -3.28
C LEU A 62 -2.87 8.78 -4.48
N ALA A 63 -3.69 9.81 -4.25
CA ALA A 63 -3.89 10.95 -5.13
C ALA A 63 -3.73 12.26 -4.34
N VAL A 64 -3.45 13.36 -5.04
CA VAL A 64 -3.27 14.70 -4.44
C VAL A 64 -4.43 15.60 -4.81
N THR A 65 -4.98 16.33 -3.84
CA THR A 65 -6.04 17.32 -4.06
C THR A 65 -5.45 18.69 -4.45
N LYS A 66 -6.31 19.62 -4.89
CA LYS A 66 -5.92 21.01 -5.21
C LYS A 66 -5.28 21.75 -4.03
N ASP A 67 -5.68 21.44 -2.81
CA ASP A 67 -5.16 22.02 -1.57
C ASP A 67 -4.02 21.20 -0.95
N GLY A 68 -3.38 20.32 -1.77
CA GLY A 68 -2.17 19.58 -1.41
C GLY A 68 -2.39 18.44 -0.41
N GLN A 69 -3.65 18.02 -0.18
CA GLN A 69 -3.94 16.90 0.71
C GLN A 69 -3.76 15.56 -0.01
N LEU A 70 -3.21 14.56 0.68
CA LEU A 70 -3.16 13.18 0.21
C LEU A 70 -4.49 12.50 0.48
N VAL A 71 -5.15 12.02 -0.58
CA VAL A 71 -6.40 11.27 -0.54
C VAL A 71 -6.12 9.84 -0.98
N VAL A 72 -6.73 8.87 -0.31
CA VAL A 72 -6.60 7.46 -0.71
C VAL A 72 -7.56 7.19 -1.87
N SER A 73 -7.00 6.98 -3.06
CA SER A 73 -7.74 6.85 -4.32
C SER A 73 -6.89 6.24 -5.42
N HIS A 74 -7.44 5.26 -6.14
CA HIS A 74 -6.74 4.65 -7.28
C HIS A 74 -6.65 5.59 -8.49
N GLU A 75 -7.75 6.26 -8.84
CA GLU A 75 -7.74 7.25 -9.91
C GLU A 75 -7.53 8.66 -9.36
N GLY A 76 -6.92 9.53 -10.15
CA GLY A 76 -6.84 10.98 -9.89
C GLY A 76 -8.17 11.71 -10.10
N TRP A 77 -9.29 10.97 -10.22
CA TRP A 77 -10.66 11.48 -10.39
C TRP A 77 -11.67 10.57 -9.70
N MET A 78 -12.93 11.01 -9.63
CA MET A 78 -14.03 10.19 -9.13
C MET A 78 -14.47 9.20 -10.21
N SER A 79 -14.05 7.94 -10.06
CA SER A 79 -14.39 6.87 -11.01
C SER A 79 -15.90 6.64 -11.11
N ALA A 80 -16.40 6.61 -12.34
CA ALA A 80 -17.81 6.33 -12.61
C ALA A 80 -18.21 4.92 -12.12
N ALA A 81 -17.27 3.98 -12.05
CA ALA A 81 -17.55 2.61 -11.61
C ALA A 81 -18.05 2.54 -10.16
N ILE A 82 -17.54 3.39 -9.26
CA ILE A 82 -17.80 3.28 -7.81
C ILE A 82 -18.43 4.55 -7.20
N SER A 83 -18.42 5.69 -7.92
CA SER A 83 -18.77 6.97 -7.29
C SER A 83 -20.19 7.43 -7.60
N LEU A 84 -20.83 8.02 -6.60
CA LEU A 84 -21.95 8.93 -6.75
C LEU A 84 -21.44 10.36 -6.52
N ASP A 85 -22.02 11.33 -7.25
CA ASP A 85 -21.67 12.74 -7.10
C ASP A 85 -22.18 13.32 -5.76
N SER A 86 -21.88 14.59 -5.50
CA SER A 86 -22.29 15.29 -4.28
C SER A 86 -23.82 15.41 -4.08
N LEU A 87 -24.62 15.09 -5.11
CA LEU A 87 -26.08 15.02 -5.08
C LEU A 87 -26.60 13.57 -5.01
N GLY A 88 -25.70 12.58 -4.87
CA GLY A 88 -26.05 11.16 -4.83
C GLY A 88 -26.39 10.57 -6.19
N LYS A 89 -26.00 11.20 -7.30
CA LYS A 89 -26.27 10.70 -8.66
C LYS A 89 -25.07 9.96 -9.22
N PRO A 90 -25.30 8.88 -10.00
CA PRO A 90 -24.21 8.17 -10.69
C PRO A 90 -23.47 9.10 -11.66
N ILE A 91 -22.15 9.02 -11.65
CA ILE A 91 -21.27 9.70 -12.60
C ILE A 91 -21.29 8.91 -13.91
N LYS A 92 -21.37 9.61 -15.05
CA LYS A 92 -21.26 8.97 -16.37
C LYS A 92 -19.78 8.75 -16.70
N GLU A 93 -19.43 7.60 -17.24
CA GLU A 93 -18.05 7.22 -17.58
C GLU A 93 -17.35 8.30 -18.44
N LYS A 94 -18.00 8.81 -19.50
CA LYS A 94 -17.47 9.89 -20.34
C LYS A 94 -17.19 11.22 -19.61
N ASP A 95 -17.74 11.41 -18.43
CA ASP A 95 -17.62 12.63 -17.63
C ASP A 95 -16.75 12.46 -16.38
N GLU A 96 -16.34 11.25 -16.02
CA GLU A 96 -15.61 10.95 -14.75
C GLU A 96 -14.35 11.79 -14.58
N LYS A 97 -13.56 12.00 -15.63
CA LYS A 97 -12.35 12.83 -15.60
C LYS A 97 -12.60 14.32 -15.37
N LYS A 98 -13.85 14.79 -15.46
CA LYS A 98 -14.24 16.15 -15.06
C LYS A 98 -14.29 16.30 -13.54
N HIS A 99 -14.51 15.20 -12.82
CA HIS A 99 -14.48 15.12 -11.36
C HIS A 99 -13.05 14.87 -10.86
N ASN A 100 -12.12 15.70 -11.29
CA ASN A 100 -10.69 15.60 -11.13
C ASN A 100 -10.26 15.99 -9.70
N ILE A 101 -9.73 15.03 -8.93
CA ILE A 101 -9.30 15.21 -7.54
C ILE A 101 -8.24 16.31 -7.43
N TYR A 102 -7.28 16.37 -8.36
CA TYR A 102 -6.21 17.38 -8.38
C TYR A 102 -6.72 18.81 -8.63
N LYS A 103 -7.98 18.96 -9.03
CA LYS A 103 -8.65 20.26 -9.24
C LYS A 103 -9.70 20.58 -8.16
N MET A 104 -9.96 19.67 -7.23
CA MET A 104 -10.90 19.82 -6.11
C MET A 104 -10.19 19.99 -4.79
N SER A 105 -10.75 20.79 -3.87
CA SER A 105 -10.33 20.76 -2.46
C SER A 105 -10.77 19.43 -1.81
N TYR A 106 -10.09 19.01 -0.74
CA TYR A 106 -10.54 17.82 -0.02
C TYR A 106 -11.98 17.96 0.48
N LYS A 107 -12.39 19.15 0.92
CA LYS A 107 -13.78 19.44 1.31
C LYS A 107 -14.78 19.09 0.21
N ASP A 108 -14.43 19.25 -1.06
CA ASP A 108 -15.29 18.90 -2.20
C ASP A 108 -15.21 17.41 -2.51
N VAL A 109 -14.02 16.80 -2.44
CA VAL A 109 -13.81 15.34 -2.57
C VAL A 109 -14.65 14.58 -1.56
N ALA A 110 -14.69 15.02 -0.30
CA ALA A 110 -15.42 14.38 0.80
C ALA A 110 -16.95 14.39 0.63
N LYS A 111 -17.50 15.15 -0.34
CA LYS A 111 -18.95 15.16 -0.65
C LYS A 111 -19.40 13.99 -1.53
N TYR A 112 -18.46 13.28 -2.16
CA TYR A 112 -18.77 12.14 -3.02
C TYR A 112 -18.94 10.88 -2.19
N ASP A 113 -19.85 10.03 -2.63
CA ASP A 113 -20.05 8.71 -2.06
C ASP A 113 -19.41 7.66 -2.97
N VAL A 114 -18.50 6.85 -2.42
CA VAL A 114 -17.74 5.85 -3.17
C VAL A 114 -18.02 4.41 -2.70
N GLY A 115 -19.11 4.21 -1.96
CA GLY A 115 -19.41 2.88 -1.42
C GLY A 115 -20.87 2.46 -1.47
N SER A 116 -21.83 3.37 -1.76
CA SER A 116 -23.26 3.01 -1.87
C SER A 116 -23.62 2.46 -3.26
N LYS A 117 -22.83 2.78 -4.30
CA LYS A 117 -23.05 2.29 -5.65
C LYS A 117 -22.74 0.81 -5.76
N GLU A 118 -23.57 0.05 -6.48
CA GLU A 118 -23.28 -1.33 -6.82
C GLU A 118 -22.03 -1.44 -7.70
N ASN A 119 -21.13 -2.34 -7.33
CA ASN A 119 -19.94 -2.65 -8.11
C ASN A 119 -20.07 -4.05 -8.72
N GLU A 120 -20.46 -4.12 -9.98
CA GLU A 120 -20.71 -5.39 -10.69
C GLU A 120 -19.47 -6.30 -10.75
N ARG A 121 -18.25 -5.72 -10.68
CA ARG A 121 -16.99 -6.48 -10.63
C ARG A 121 -16.81 -7.23 -9.31
N PHE A 122 -17.45 -6.75 -8.24
CA PHE A 122 -17.30 -7.28 -6.89
C PHE A 122 -18.67 -7.53 -6.24
N PRO A 123 -19.39 -8.58 -6.65
CA PRO A 123 -20.76 -8.84 -6.18
C PRO A 123 -20.85 -9.15 -4.68
N ARG A 124 -19.72 -9.54 -4.04
CA ARG A 124 -19.64 -9.76 -2.59
C ARG A 124 -19.38 -8.48 -1.79
N GLN A 125 -19.08 -7.37 -2.46
CA GLN A 125 -18.73 -6.12 -1.80
C GLN A 125 -19.94 -5.55 -1.04
N GLN A 126 -19.74 -5.24 0.25
CA GLN A 126 -20.76 -4.59 1.07
C GLN A 126 -20.96 -3.15 0.62
N LYS A 127 -22.22 -2.73 0.58
CA LYS A 127 -22.59 -1.34 0.24
C LYS A 127 -22.69 -0.51 1.51
N MET A 128 -22.01 0.64 1.52
CA MET A 128 -22.13 1.61 2.61
C MET A 128 -21.83 3.01 2.12
N LYS A 129 -22.48 4.00 2.71
CA LYS A 129 -22.16 5.39 2.41
C LYS A 129 -20.80 5.75 3.01
N VAL A 130 -19.84 6.03 2.14
CA VAL A 130 -18.46 6.38 2.54
C VAL A 130 -17.83 7.28 1.49
N SER A 131 -16.96 8.19 1.91
CA SER A 131 -16.17 9.03 1.00
C SER A 131 -14.70 8.57 0.97
N LYS A 132 -13.93 9.05 -0.02
CA LYS A 132 -12.49 8.86 -0.07
C LYS A 132 -11.84 9.54 1.13
N PRO A 133 -11.09 8.80 1.99
CA PRO A 133 -10.49 9.36 3.19
C PRO A 133 -9.18 10.10 2.87
N LEU A 134 -8.75 10.99 3.76
CA LEU A 134 -7.36 11.44 3.78
C LEU A 134 -6.43 10.28 4.18
N PHE A 135 -5.25 10.24 3.62
CA PHE A 135 -4.24 9.25 3.98
C PHE A 135 -3.88 9.31 5.47
N LYS A 136 -3.74 10.52 6.01
CA LYS A 136 -3.56 10.74 7.45
C LYS A 136 -4.67 10.10 8.29
N ASP A 137 -5.93 10.25 7.88
CA ASP A 137 -7.07 9.70 8.63
C ASP A 137 -7.09 8.17 8.57
N VAL A 138 -6.65 7.59 7.45
CA VAL A 138 -6.45 6.13 7.34
C VAL A 138 -5.40 5.66 8.32
N ILE A 139 -4.22 6.30 8.36
CA ILE A 139 -3.14 5.93 9.30
C ILE A 139 -3.65 5.98 10.74
N ILE A 140 -4.27 7.09 11.14
CA ILE A 140 -4.79 7.25 12.51
C ILE A 140 -5.81 6.17 12.83
N ALA A 141 -6.78 5.93 11.94
CA ALA A 141 -7.83 4.94 12.17
C ALA A 141 -7.28 3.51 12.28
N VAL A 142 -6.30 3.16 11.44
CA VAL A 142 -5.62 1.84 11.45
C VAL A 142 -4.81 1.66 12.73
N GLU A 143 -3.97 2.63 13.09
CA GLU A 143 -3.11 2.52 14.28
C GLU A 143 -3.93 2.52 15.58
N ASP A 144 -4.99 3.32 15.65
CA ASP A 144 -5.91 3.31 16.79
C ASP A 144 -6.68 1.98 16.89
N TYR A 145 -7.09 1.41 15.75
CA TYR A 145 -7.74 0.11 15.71
C TYR A 145 -6.83 -1.01 16.21
N ILE A 146 -5.59 -1.05 15.72
CA ILE A 146 -4.58 -2.03 16.15
C ILE A 146 -4.32 -1.93 17.65
N LYS A 147 -4.08 -0.73 18.18
CA LYS A 147 -3.85 -0.49 19.61
C LYS A 147 -5.07 -0.82 20.46
N GLY A 148 -6.25 -0.36 20.04
CA GLY A 148 -7.50 -0.55 20.79
C GLY A 148 -7.93 -2.02 20.91
N HIS A 149 -7.47 -2.87 19.99
CA HIS A 149 -7.79 -4.30 19.97
C HIS A 149 -6.60 -5.21 20.30
N SER A 150 -5.44 -4.62 20.66
CA SER A 150 -4.19 -5.35 20.96
C SER A 150 -3.82 -6.34 19.85
N LEU A 151 -3.91 -5.89 18.59
CA LEU A 151 -3.58 -6.67 17.41
C LEU A 151 -2.09 -6.54 17.06
N TYR A 152 -1.65 -7.32 16.07
CA TYR A 152 -0.32 -7.19 15.47
C TYR A 152 -0.22 -5.92 14.62
N GLU A 153 0.98 -5.43 14.44
CA GLU A 153 1.27 -4.32 13.53
C GLU A 153 1.25 -4.81 12.07
N VAL A 154 0.64 -4.02 11.18
CA VAL A 154 0.62 -4.27 9.73
C VAL A 154 1.60 -3.37 9.02
N ASP A 155 2.12 -3.81 7.89
CA ASP A 155 2.88 -2.97 6.95
C ASP A 155 1.94 -2.18 6.04
N TYR A 156 2.47 -1.14 5.42
CA TYR A 156 1.78 -0.28 4.45
C TYR A 156 2.50 -0.35 3.11
N ASN A 157 1.83 -0.84 2.07
CA ASN A 157 2.31 -0.78 0.69
C ASN A 157 1.56 0.35 -0.03
N ILE A 158 2.27 1.44 -0.34
CA ILE A 158 1.70 2.72 -0.73
C ILE A 158 2.04 2.99 -2.20
N GLU A 159 1.03 2.98 -3.07
CA GLU A 159 1.23 3.32 -4.47
C GLU A 159 1.14 4.82 -4.72
N ILE A 160 2.19 5.37 -5.32
CA ILE A 160 2.19 6.72 -5.88
C ILE A 160 1.67 6.63 -7.32
N LYS A 161 0.40 7.00 -7.50
CA LYS A 161 -0.31 6.93 -8.79
C LYS A 161 0.09 8.10 -9.68
N SER A 162 1.12 7.90 -10.50
CA SER A 162 1.52 8.90 -11.48
C SER A 162 1.78 8.29 -12.86
N GLU A 163 1.61 9.07 -13.88
CA GLU A 163 1.87 8.76 -15.27
C GLU A 163 2.28 10.04 -16.02
N LYS A 164 3.09 9.92 -17.05
CA LYS A 164 3.65 11.09 -17.75
C LYS A 164 2.57 12.03 -18.30
N GLU A 165 1.50 11.49 -18.83
CA GLU A 165 0.36 12.19 -19.42
C GLU A 165 -0.51 12.91 -18.40
N GLY A 166 -0.39 12.52 -17.13
CA GLY A 166 -1.12 13.06 -15.97
C GLY A 166 -0.39 14.21 -15.27
N ASP A 167 0.91 14.42 -15.52
CA ASP A 167 1.74 15.45 -14.85
C ASP A 167 1.09 16.84 -14.91
N GLY A 168 0.83 17.45 -13.73
CA GLY A 168 0.20 18.77 -13.60
C GLY A 168 -1.28 18.83 -14.02
N LYS A 169 -1.86 17.70 -14.42
CA LYS A 169 -3.23 17.59 -14.90
C LYS A 169 -4.10 16.79 -13.92
N PHE A 170 -3.68 15.60 -13.54
CA PHE A 170 -4.37 14.71 -12.61
C PHE A 170 -3.59 14.49 -11.31
N HIS A 171 -2.33 14.82 -11.29
CA HIS A 171 -1.42 14.73 -10.14
C HIS A 171 -0.22 15.68 -10.31
N PRO A 172 0.54 15.97 -9.25
CA PRO A 172 1.83 16.69 -9.35
C PRO A 172 2.83 15.89 -10.19
N LYS A 173 3.98 16.53 -10.51
CA LYS A 173 5.11 15.76 -11.05
C LYS A 173 5.62 14.73 -10.03
N PRO A 174 6.27 13.65 -10.47
CA PRO A 174 6.73 12.56 -9.59
C PRO A 174 7.51 13.01 -8.37
N GLN A 175 8.42 13.99 -8.52
CA GLN A 175 9.23 14.52 -7.42
C GLN A 175 8.37 15.21 -6.36
N GLU A 176 7.53 16.15 -6.78
CA GLU A 176 6.64 16.89 -5.88
C GLU A 176 5.65 15.95 -5.17
N PHE A 177 5.09 14.98 -5.91
CA PHE A 177 4.19 13.98 -5.33
C PHE A 177 4.92 13.14 -4.29
N SER A 178 6.14 12.68 -4.61
CA SER A 178 6.98 11.89 -3.71
C SER A 178 7.34 12.65 -2.44
N ASP A 179 7.67 13.93 -2.53
CA ASP A 179 8.01 14.78 -1.37
C ASP A 179 6.81 14.93 -0.43
N ILE A 180 5.61 15.18 -0.99
CA ILE A 180 4.36 15.25 -0.17
C ILE A 180 4.09 13.92 0.55
N VAL A 181 4.31 12.79 -0.14
CA VAL A 181 4.13 11.45 0.45
C VAL A 181 5.18 11.18 1.53
N PHE A 182 6.45 11.54 1.26
CA PHE A 182 7.53 11.37 2.22
C PHE A 182 7.25 12.12 3.53
N ASP A 183 6.89 13.40 3.45
CA ASP A 183 6.62 14.24 4.62
C ASP A 183 5.50 13.67 5.49
N MET A 184 4.46 13.11 4.86
CA MET A 184 3.35 12.50 5.57
C MET A 184 3.76 11.20 6.27
N ILE A 185 4.51 10.34 5.58
CA ILE A 185 5.00 9.07 6.15
C ILE A 185 5.96 9.35 7.30
N ASP A 186 6.94 10.24 7.12
CA ASP A 186 7.95 10.58 8.13
C ASP A 186 7.33 11.12 9.43
N GLN A 187 6.18 11.79 9.30
CA GLN A 187 5.44 12.31 10.45
C GLN A 187 4.62 11.25 11.19
N TYR A 188 4.08 10.23 10.51
CA TYR A 188 3.03 9.38 11.06
C TYR A 188 3.35 7.89 11.14
N LEU A 189 4.32 7.39 10.37
CA LEU A 189 4.63 5.96 10.27
C LEU A 189 6.12 5.67 10.47
N PRO A 190 6.48 4.56 11.09
CA PRO A 190 7.85 4.07 11.10
C PRO A 190 8.22 3.50 9.71
N TRP A 191 9.38 3.89 9.18
CA TRP A 191 9.82 3.52 7.83
C TRP A 191 10.03 2.01 7.61
N ASP A 192 10.29 1.26 8.67
CA ASP A 192 10.44 -0.20 8.60
C ASP A 192 9.11 -0.93 8.32
N ARG A 193 7.98 -0.23 8.42
CA ARG A 193 6.65 -0.75 8.07
C ARG A 193 6.13 -0.23 6.73
N VAL A 194 6.93 0.48 5.95
CA VAL A 194 6.48 1.13 4.70
C VAL A 194 7.19 0.57 3.50
N VAL A 195 6.42 0.31 2.45
CA VAL A 195 6.86 0.05 1.08
C VAL A 195 6.27 1.12 0.17
N ILE A 196 7.07 1.68 -0.72
CA ILE A 196 6.59 2.57 -1.78
C ILE A 196 6.54 1.76 -3.07
N GLN A 197 5.37 1.72 -3.70
CA GLN A 197 5.20 1.06 -4.98
C GLN A 197 4.80 2.05 -6.08
N SER A 198 5.15 1.75 -7.32
CA SER A 198 4.69 2.49 -8.49
C SER A 198 4.94 1.72 -9.78
N PHE A 199 4.08 1.96 -10.79
CA PHE A 199 4.36 1.67 -12.19
C PHE A 199 5.28 2.72 -12.82
N ASP A 200 5.23 3.95 -12.32
CA ASP A 200 6.03 5.05 -12.85
C ASP A 200 7.49 4.95 -12.38
N ILE A 201 8.36 4.52 -13.31
CA ILE A 201 9.79 4.39 -13.03
C ILE A 201 10.45 5.71 -12.58
N ARG A 202 9.86 6.87 -12.90
CA ARG A 202 10.36 8.19 -12.48
C ARG A 202 10.20 8.36 -10.97
N VAL A 203 9.10 7.85 -10.39
CA VAL A 203 8.87 7.79 -8.94
C VAL A 203 9.93 6.91 -8.30
N LEU A 204 10.09 5.67 -8.78
CA LEU A 204 11.03 4.71 -8.19
C LEU A 204 12.48 5.20 -8.25
N LYS A 205 12.89 5.81 -9.35
CA LYS A 205 14.23 6.42 -9.48
C LYS A 205 14.43 7.56 -8.49
N TYR A 206 13.43 8.43 -8.36
CA TYR A 206 13.50 9.55 -7.41
C TYR A 206 13.64 9.04 -5.96
N TRP A 207 12.81 8.06 -5.58
CA TRP A 207 12.89 7.47 -4.25
C TRP A 207 14.22 6.76 -4.00
N HIS A 208 14.71 5.99 -4.96
CA HIS A 208 16.01 5.32 -4.84
C HIS A 208 17.16 6.30 -4.65
N GLU A 209 17.14 7.45 -5.34
CA GLU A 209 18.17 8.48 -5.24
C GLU A 209 18.06 9.26 -3.92
N LYS A 210 16.87 9.70 -3.56
CA LYS A 210 16.64 10.59 -2.41
C LYS A 210 16.51 9.86 -1.08
N HIS A 211 15.93 8.67 -1.09
CA HIS A 211 15.59 7.90 0.10
C HIS A 211 16.07 6.46 -0.05
N PRO A 212 17.40 6.22 -0.15
CA PRO A 212 17.97 4.91 -0.49
C PRO A 212 17.67 3.80 0.53
N ALA A 213 17.22 4.14 1.74
CA ALA A 213 16.78 3.19 2.76
C ALA A 213 15.31 2.75 2.61
N ALA A 214 14.52 3.42 1.76
CA ALA A 214 13.13 3.07 1.53
C ALA A 214 13.02 1.70 0.82
N ARG A 215 12.07 0.88 1.27
CA ARG A 215 11.70 -0.35 0.56
C ARG A 215 10.86 0.03 -0.67
N LEU A 216 11.31 -0.38 -1.87
CA LEU A 216 10.65 -0.05 -3.12
C LEU A 216 10.10 -1.31 -3.78
N ALA A 217 8.85 -1.24 -4.25
CA ALA A 217 8.20 -2.27 -5.05
C ALA A 217 7.97 -1.76 -6.48
N TYR A 218 8.50 -2.49 -7.44
CA TYR A 218 8.32 -2.18 -8.85
C TYR A 218 7.12 -2.94 -9.40
N LEU A 219 6.04 -2.23 -9.69
CA LEU A 219 4.85 -2.76 -10.35
C LEU A 219 5.11 -2.96 -11.85
N VAL A 220 4.84 -4.16 -12.34
CA VAL A 220 5.12 -4.54 -13.73
C VAL A 220 3.88 -5.13 -14.38
N ASP A 221 3.53 -4.58 -15.56
CA ASP A 221 2.49 -5.05 -16.46
C ASP A 221 2.97 -4.93 -17.91
N ASN A 222 4.02 -5.68 -18.22
CA ASN A 222 4.61 -5.69 -19.55
C ASN A 222 5.32 -7.03 -19.83
N LEU A 223 5.66 -7.28 -21.10
CA LEU A 223 6.30 -8.52 -21.55
C LEU A 223 7.85 -8.46 -21.56
N ASN A 224 8.44 -7.42 -20.98
CA ASN A 224 9.89 -7.36 -20.85
C ASN A 224 10.40 -8.44 -19.89
N THR A 225 11.61 -8.90 -20.11
CA THR A 225 12.32 -9.75 -19.17
C THR A 225 12.65 -8.96 -17.88
N ILE A 226 12.93 -9.68 -16.79
CA ILE A 226 13.35 -9.06 -15.52
C ILE A 226 14.58 -8.16 -15.75
N ASP A 227 15.57 -8.61 -16.54
CA ASP A 227 16.78 -7.83 -16.80
C ASP A 227 16.50 -6.53 -17.58
N GLU A 228 15.59 -6.59 -18.56
CA GLU A 228 15.15 -5.38 -19.28
C GLU A 228 14.42 -4.41 -18.34
N ASN A 229 13.52 -4.90 -17.50
CA ASN A 229 12.82 -4.09 -16.52
C ASN A 229 13.79 -3.46 -15.49
N LEU A 230 14.76 -4.21 -14.97
CA LEU A 230 15.80 -3.68 -14.08
C LEU A 230 16.70 -2.65 -14.78
N LYS A 231 17.00 -2.86 -16.05
CA LYS A 231 17.74 -1.88 -16.86
C LYS A 231 16.95 -0.56 -17.02
N LEU A 232 15.62 -0.64 -17.17
CA LEU A 232 14.77 0.56 -17.28
C LEU A 232 14.78 1.39 -16.00
N ILE A 233 14.67 0.76 -14.81
CA ILE A 233 14.69 1.49 -13.54
C ILE A 233 16.11 1.86 -13.09
N GLY A 234 17.14 1.11 -13.49
CA GLY A 234 18.55 1.41 -13.23
C GLY A 234 19.07 0.93 -11.86
N PHE A 235 18.30 0.18 -11.10
CA PHE A 235 18.67 -0.42 -9.81
C PHE A 235 17.88 -1.69 -9.54
N THR A 236 18.17 -2.40 -8.44
CA THR A 236 17.42 -3.58 -8.00
C THR A 236 16.48 -3.18 -6.86
N PRO A 237 15.15 -3.24 -7.05
CA PRO A 237 14.18 -2.90 -6.00
C PRO A 237 14.11 -4.00 -4.93
N SER A 238 13.53 -3.70 -3.77
CA SER A 238 13.30 -4.69 -2.71
C SER A 238 12.26 -5.74 -3.12
N ILE A 239 11.26 -5.31 -3.90
CA ILE A 239 10.13 -6.14 -4.33
C ILE A 239 9.94 -5.96 -5.85
N TYR A 240 9.82 -7.08 -6.55
CA TYR A 240 9.32 -7.16 -7.93
C TYR A 240 7.86 -7.59 -7.86
N SER A 241 6.95 -6.76 -8.34
CA SER A 241 5.50 -6.92 -8.16
C SER A 241 4.80 -6.94 -9.54
N PRO A 242 4.80 -8.09 -10.23
CA PRO A 242 4.21 -8.20 -11.56
C PRO A 242 2.73 -8.58 -11.52
N GLU A 243 2.04 -8.34 -12.63
CA GLU A 243 0.79 -9.00 -12.95
C GLU A 243 1.03 -10.53 -12.95
N TYR A 244 0.21 -11.30 -12.22
CA TYR A 244 0.57 -12.68 -11.85
C TYR A 244 0.59 -13.67 -13.03
N HIS A 245 -0.17 -13.42 -14.11
CA HIS A 245 -0.10 -14.25 -15.32
C HIS A 245 1.22 -14.11 -16.10
N LEU A 246 1.98 -13.05 -15.81
CA LEU A 246 3.31 -12.84 -16.40
C LEU A 246 4.40 -13.64 -15.68
N LEU A 247 4.09 -14.35 -14.59
CA LEU A 247 5.06 -15.08 -13.80
C LEU A 247 5.22 -16.54 -14.23
N SER A 248 6.45 -16.99 -14.16
CA SER A 248 6.86 -18.39 -14.18
C SER A 248 7.75 -18.72 -13.00
N LYS A 249 7.94 -20.01 -12.72
CA LYS A 249 8.88 -20.47 -11.66
C LYS A 249 10.32 -19.99 -11.89
N ASP A 250 10.74 -19.91 -13.16
CA ASP A 250 12.09 -19.47 -13.50
C ASP A 250 12.27 -17.96 -13.27
N GLU A 251 11.24 -17.15 -13.50
CA GLU A 251 11.26 -15.72 -13.19
C GLU A 251 11.32 -15.46 -11.69
N ILE A 252 10.53 -16.19 -10.90
CA ILE A 252 10.60 -16.11 -9.43
C ILE A 252 12.01 -16.44 -8.94
N LYS A 253 12.60 -17.54 -9.43
CA LYS A 253 13.97 -17.93 -9.11
C LYS A 253 14.99 -16.85 -9.52
N THR A 254 14.81 -16.22 -10.68
CA THR A 254 15.67 -15.14 -11.17
C THR A 254 15.58 -13.91 -10.24
N CYS A 255 14.38 -13.54 -9.81
CA CYS A 255 14.18 -12.47 -8.82
C CYS A 255 14.91 -12.77 -7.51
N HIS A 256 14.77 -13.99 -6.97
CA HIS A 256 15.43 -14.41 -5.74
C HIS A 256 16.96 -14.40 -5.86
N GLN A 257 17.52 -14.84 -7.00
CA GLN A 257 18.96 -14.73 -7.27
C GLN A 257 19.46 -13.28 -7.24
N LYS A 258 18.61 -12.33 -7.62
CA LYS A 258 18.87 -10.90 -7.57
C LYS A 258 18.48 -10.26 -6.23
N LYS A 259 18.09 -11.06 -5.22
CA LYS A 259 17.69 -10.63 -3.87
C LYS A 259 16.43 -9.75 -3.84
N MET A 260 15.54 -9.92 -4.79
CA MET A 260 14.21 -9.32 -4.79
C MET A 260 13.19 -10.31 -4.25
N ARG A 261 12.24 -9.83 -3.46
CA ARG A 261 10.99 -10.55 -3.16
C ARG A 261 10.06 -10.45 -4.36
N VAL A 262 9.19 -11.45 -4.52
CA VAL A 262 8.18 -11.49 -5.58
C VAL A 262 6.79 -11.47 -4.94
N ILE A 263 6.03 -10.40 -5.17
CA ILE A 263 4.67 -10.20 -4.64
C ILE A 263 3.76 -9.80 -5.80
N PRO A 264 3.13 -10.78 -6.48
CA PRO A 264 2.29 -10.51 -7.64
C PRO A 264 0.90 -9.96 -7.27
N TRP A 265 0.26 -9.32 -8.24
CA TRP A 265 -1.08 -8.75 -8.17
C TRP A 265 -1.91 -9.10 -9.42
N THR A 266 -3.23 -9.09 -9.41
CA THR A 266 -4.11 -9.22 -8.25
C THR A 266 -4.66 -10.64 -8.22
N VAL A 267 -4.30 -11.42 -7.22
CA VAL A 267 -4.57 -12.86 -7.16
C VAL A 267 -5.83 -13.08 -6.33
N ASN A 268 -6.91 -13.51 -6.96
CA ASN A 268 -8.24 -13.56 -6.34
C ASN A 268 -8.86 -14.97 -6.25
N ASP A 269 -8.26 -15.95 -6.89
CA ASP A 269 -8.73 -17.34 -6.89
C ASP A 269 -7.88 -18.20 -5.96
N ALA A 270 -8.53 -19.08 -5.17
CA ALA A 270 -7.84 -19.94 -4.21
C ALA A 270 -6.80 -20.86 -4.87
N LYS A 271 -7.12 -21.42 -6.05
CA LYS A 271 -6.23 -22.31 -6.76
C LYS A 271 -4.99 -21.56 -7.29
N GLU A 272 -5.18 -20.34 -7.78
CA GLU A 272 -4.08 -19.47 -8.24
C GLU A 272 -3.18 -19.06 -7.07
N MET A 273 -3.78 -18.74 -5.91
CA MET A 273 -3.01 -18.47 -4.68
C MET A 273 -2.16 -19.66 -4.26
N GLU A 274 -2.73 -20.88 -4.28
CA GLU A 274 -2.00 -22.11 -3.94
C GLU A 274 -0.89 -22.41 -4.95
N GLU A 275 -1.16 -22.25 -6.25
CA GLU A 275 -0.19 -22.47 -7.31
C GLU A 275 1.00 -21.53 -7.18
N LEU A 276 0.78 -20.23 -7.09
CA LEU A 276 1.82 -19.22 -6.92
C LEU A 276 2.65 -19.45 -5.64
N ARG A 277 1.99 -19.83 -4.55
CA ARG A 277 2.70 -20.20 -3.31
C ARG A 277 3.61 -21.41 -3.50
N THR A 278 3.16 -22.44 -4.23
CA THR A 278 4.01 -23.61 -4.57
C THR A 278 5.16 -23.27 -5.50
N TRP A 279 5.00 -22.23 -6.31
CA TRP A 279 6.08 -21.69 -7.15
C TRP A 279 7.14 -20.92 -6.36
N GLY A 280 6.79 -20.49 -5.13
CA GLY A 280 7.73 -19.86 -4.22
C GLY A 280 7.66 -18.34 -4.19
N VAL A 281 6.53 -17.70 -4.57
CA VAL A 281 6.34 -16.26 -4.36
C VAL A 281 6.42 -15.91 -2.86
N ASP A 282 6.85 -14.71 -2.55
CA ASP A 282 7.04 -14.23 -1.17
C ASP A 282 5.77 -13.63 -0.56
N GLY A 283 4.73 -13.48 -1.35
CA GLY A 283 3.44 -12.94 -0.95
C GLY A 283 2.53 -12.79 -2.15
N LEU A 284 1.38 -12.15 -1.96
CA LEU A 284 0.43 -11.80 -2.99
C LEU A 284 -0.43 -10.60 -2.60
N ILE A 285 -0.87 -9.83 -3.59
CA ILE A 285 -1.86 -8.75 -3.44
C ILE A 285 -3.22 -9.30 -3.87
N THR A 286 -4.24 -9.18 -3.00
CA THR A 286 -5.56 -9.77 -3.24
C THR A 286 -6.73 -8.86 -2.87
N ASP A 287 -7.81 -8.90 -3.64
CA ASP A 287 -9.09 -8.28 -3.32
C ASP A 287 -9.87 -9.06 -2.26
N TYR A 288 -9.52 -10.34 -2.06
CA TYR A 288 -10.23 -11.29 -1.21
C TYR A 288 -9.33 -11.85 -0.11
N PRO A 289 -8.96 -11.04 0.90
CA PRO A 289 -8.13 -11.52 2.01
C PRO A 289 -8.79 -12.63 2.83
N ASP A 290 -10.11 -12.77 2.77
CA ASP A 290 -10.83 -13.90 3.39
C ASP A 290 -10.48 -15.24 2.75
N ILE A 291 -10.30 -15.31 1.42
CA ILE A 291 -9.83 -16.52 0.73
C ILE A 291 -8.40 -16.86 1.20
N ALA A 292 -7.50 -15.89 1.26
CA ALA A 292 -6.15 -16.12 1.77
C ALA A 292 -6.16 -16.58 3.25
N ASN A 293 -7.11 -16.09 4.05
CA ASN A 293 -7.31 -16.53 5.44
C ASN A 293 -7.78 -17.99 5.52
N GLU A 294 -8.76 -18.39 4.69
CA GLU A 294 -9.23 -19.77 4.60
C GLU A 294 -8.11 -20.74 4.22
N LEU A 295 -7.20 -20.33 3.34
CA LEU A 295 -6.00 -21.09 2.98
C LEU A 295 -4.91 -21.10 4.06
N GLY A 296 -5.11 -20.36 5.17
CA GLY A 296 -4.14 -20.27 6.26
C GLY A 296 -2.89 -19.46 5.94
N TYR A 297 -2.97 -18.50 5.02
CA TYR A 297 -1.85 -17.66 4.57
C TYR A 297 -1.70 -16.37 5.38
N THR A 298 -2.74 -15.98 6.11
CA THR A 298 -2.79 -14.75 6.91
C THR A 298 -2.36 -14.99 8.36
N ILE A 299 -2.16 -13.91 9.10
CA ILE A 299 -1.92 -13.97 10.53
C ILE A 299 -3.23 -14.35 11.22
N LYS A 300 -3.19 -15.38 12.08
CA LYS A 300 -4.37 -15.76 12.88
C LYS A 300 -4.69 -14.64 13.86
N SER A 301 -5.81 -13.95 13.64
CA SER A 301 -6.30 -12.96 14.57
C SER A 301 -6.57 -13.57 15.94
N PRO A 302 -6.20 -12.90 17.06
CA PRO A 302 -6.57 -13.35 18.41
C PRO A 302 -8.08 -13.50 18.64
N LYS A 303 -8.91 -12.85 17.79
CA LYS A 303 -10.39 -12.92 17.86
C LYS A 303 -11.01 -14.22 17.36
N GLY A 304 -10.24 -15.14 16.79
CA GLY A 304 -10.70 -16.42 16.22
C GLY A 304 -11.06 -17.51 17.23
N LYS A 305 -11.58 -17.17 18.42
CA LYS A 305 -12.28 -18.10 19.32
C LYS A 305 -13.59 -17.46 19.72
N LYS A 306 -14.61 -17.68 18.93
CA LYS A 306 -16.00 -17.67 19.36
C LYS A 306 -16.58 -19.06 19.19
#